data_5db614c010a0f08913fa1bb2ae4f36ce
#
_entry.id   5db614c010a0f08913fa1bb2ae4f36ce
#
_cell.length_a   1.000
_cell.length_b   1.000
_cell.length_c   1.000
_cell.angle_alpha   90.00
_cell.angle_beta   90.00
_cell.angle_gamma   90.00
#
_symmetry.space_group_name_H-M   'P 1'
#
loop_
_entity.id
_entity.type
_entity.pdbx_description
1 polymer ?
#
loop_
_entity_poly.entity_id
_entity_poly.type
_entity_poly.pdbx_seq_one_letter_code
_entity_poly.pdbx_strand_id
1 'polypeptide(L)'
;MKKVEQLYEGKAKKVYSTEDPGLVIVSYKDDATAFDGLKKGTITGKGAINNQMTNYLMGQLEKAGVPTHFVEELSERETVVKKVTIVPLEVIIRNISAGSFAKRYGVEEGIVFDAPTIEFSYKNDDLHDPLINAYHAIALKLATPEEIETIKKMAFAVNDALKEFWSSVGVTLVDFKLEFGRLPDGTIILADEISPDTARLWDSKTGEKLDKDRFRRDLGGVEDAYQEVLRRVLGK
;
A
#
# COMPACT_ATOMS: atom_id res chain seq x y z
N MET A 1 -16.61 17.83 -3.64
CA MET A 1 -15.42 18.46 -4.27
C MET A 1 -15.35 18.06 -5.74
N LYS A 2 -14.80 18.91 -6.65
CA LYS A 2 -14.76 18.64 -8.09
C LYS A 2 -13.33 18.51 -8.57
N LYS A 3 -13.11 17.62 -9.58
CA LYS A 3 -11.86 17.53 -10.32
C LYS A 3 -11.69 18.78 -11.20
N VAL A 4 -10.49 19.35 -11.21
CA VAL A 4 -10.14 20.50 -12.06
C VAL A 4 -9.23 20.05 -13.21
N GLU A 5 -8.05 19.54 -12.91
CA GLU A 5 -7.04 19.13 -13.88
C GLU A 5 -6.43 17.78 -13.48
N GLN A 6 -6.12 16.92 -14.47
CA GLN A 6 -5.36 15.70 -14.20
C GLN A 6 -3.88 16.05 -14.02
N LEU A 7 -3.37 15.83 -12.81
CA LEU A 7 -1.98 16.09 -12.45
C LEU A 7 -1.05 14.93 -12.78
N TYR A 8 -1.55 13.69 -12.64
CA TYR A 8 -0.74 12.48 -12.78
C TYR A 8 -1.62 11.29 -13.15
N GLU A 9 -1.05 10.37 -13.91
CA GLU A 9 -1.61 9.04 -14.15
C GLU A 9 -0.53 7.98 -13.94
N GLY A 10 -0.76 7.10 -12.97
CA GLY A 10 0.08 5.94 -12.69
C GLY A 10 -0.55 4.64 -13.18
N LYS A 11 0.09 3.53 -12.81
CA LYS A 11 -0.34 2.17 -13.17
C LYS A 11 -1.76 1.84 -12.68
N ALA A 12 -2.12 2.27 -11.47
CA ALA A 12 -3.39 1.92 -10.80
C ALA A 12 -4.30 3.11 -10.51
N LYS A 13 -3.84 4.35 -10.65
CA LYS A 13 -4.54 5.56 -10.21
C LYS A 13 -4.32 6.73 -11.12
N LYS A 14 -5.31 7.65 -11.11
CA LYS A 14 -5.21 9.01 -11.63
C LYS A 14 -5.36 9.99 -10.48
N VAL A 15 -4.61 11.08 -10.51
CA VAL A 15 -4.66 12.15 -9.50
C VAL A 15 -5.10 13.44 -10.17
N TYR A 16 -6.06 14.10 -9.57
CA TYR A 16 -6.63 15.35 -10.05
C TYR A 16 -6.48 16.46 -9.02
N SER A 17 -6.18 17.67 -9.47
CA SER A 17 -6.28 18.88 -8.64
C SER A 17 -7.75 19.17 -8.29
N THR A 18 -7.93 19.96 -7.24
CA THR A 18 -9.22 20.48 -6.81
C THR A 18 -9.17 22.01 -6.72
N GLU A 19 -10.28 22.63 -6.35
CA GLU A 19 -10.32 24.08 -6.06
C GLU A 19 -9.51 24.45 -4.82
N ASP A 20 -9.27 23.48 -3.90
CA ASP A 20 -8.38 23.64 -2.74
C ASP A 20 -6.97 23.16 -3.13
N PRO A 21 -5.94 24.04 -3.12
CA PRO A 21 -4.58 23.65 -3.50
C PRO A 21 -3.92 22.64 -2.55
N GLY A 22 -4.44 22.47 -1.34
CA GLY A 22 -3.99 21.48 -0.35
C GLY A 22 -4.60 20.09 -0.52
N LEU A 23 -5.57 19.93 -1.42
CA LEU A 23 -6.30 18.69 -1.62
C LEU A 23 -6.24 18.20 -3.08
N VAL A 24 -6.25 16.89 -3.24
CA VAL A 24 -6.34 16.22 -4.55
C VAL A 24 -7.38 15.12 -4.52
N ILE A 25 -7.91 14.76 -5.69
CA ILE A 25 -8.78 13.59 -5.85
C ILE A 25 -7.97 12.47 -6.49
N VAL A 26 -7.97 11.31 -5.84
CA VAL A 26 -7.42 10.07 -6.37
C VAL A 26 -8.55 9.23 -6.94
N SER A 27 -8.41 8.80 -8.19
CA SER A 27 -9.36 7.93 -8.91
C SER A 27 -8.69 6.60 -9.23
N TYR A 28 -9.24 5.51 -8.72
CA TYR A 28 -8.67 4.17 -8.84
C TYR A 28 -9.09 3.48 -10.13
N LYS A 29 -8.13 2.80 -10.78
CA LYS A 29 -8.27 2.07 -12.03
C LYS A 29 -8.36 0.56 -11.78
N ASP A 30 -8.93 -0.16 -12.72
CA ASP A 30 -8.95 -1.63 -12.73
C ASP A 30 -7.70 -2.25 -13.38
N ASP A 31 -6.81 -1.42 -13.93
CA ASP A 31 -5.54 -1.86 -14.51
C ASP A 31 -4.68 -2.56 -13.46
N ALA A 32 -4.16 -3.72 -13.82
CA ALA A 32 -3.25 -4.50 -13.00
C ALA A 32 -1.93 -4.73 -13.74
N THR A 33 -0.82 -4.51 -13.03
CA THR A 33 0.52 -4.80 -13.54
C THR A 33 1.29 -5.62 -12.53
N ALA A 34 2.15 -6.51 -12.99
CA ALA A 34 3.06 -7.29 -12.17
C ALA A 34 4.43 -7.40 -12.85
N PHE A 35 5.46 -7.75 -12.05
CA PHE A 35 6.83 -7.94 -12.53
C PHE A 35 7.34 -6.73 -13.32
N ASP A 36 7.24 -5.56 -12.72
CA ASP A 36 7.69 -4.29 -13.31
C ASP A 36 7.04 -3.98 -14.68
N GLY A 37 5.73 -4.26 -14.76
CA GLY A 37 4.94 -4.00 -15.98
C GLY A 37 5.09 -5.04 -17.09
N LEU A 38 5.86 -6.10 -16.89
CA LEU A 38 5.96 -7.21 -17.86
C LEU A 38 4.64 -7.98 -18.00
N LYS A 39 3.87 -8.09 -16.91
CA LYS A 39 2.52 -8.65 -16.93
C LYS A 39 1.51 -7.52 -16.76
N LYS A 40 0.59 -7.42 -17.71
CA LYS A 40 -0.49 -6.43 -17.72
C LYS A 40 -1.83 -7.13 -17.89
N GLY A 41 -2.86 -6.57 -17.27
CA GLY A 41 -4.23 -7.06 -17.36
C GLY A 41 -5.21 -6.12 -16.68
N THR A 42 -6.44 -6.55 -16.59
CA THR A 42 -7.51 -5.84 -15.89
C THR A 42 -8.11 -6.81 -14.87
N ILE A 43 -8.33 -6.34 -13.65
CA ILE A 43 -9.07 -7.04 -12.61
C ILE A 43 -10.35 -6.23 -12.38
N THR A 44 -11.47 -6.77 -12.83
CA THR A 44 -12.75 -6.06 -12.80
C THR A 44 -13.16 -5.71 -11.37
N GLY A 45 -13.47 -4.43 -11.13
CA GLY A 45 -13.88 -3.93 -9.82
C GLY A 45 -12.73 -3.65 -8.85
N LYS A 46 -11.48 -3.96 -9.23
CA LYS A 46 -10.30 -3.76 -8.36
C LYS A 46 -10.19 -2.33 -7.85
N GLY A 47 -10.41 -1.35 -8.71
CA GLY A 47 -10.31 0.07 -8.34
C GLY A 47 -11.29 0.45 -7.24
N ALA A 48 -12.54 -0.01 -7.31
CA ALA A 48 -13.53 0.24 -6.28
C ALA A 48 -13.17 -0.46 -4.96
N ILE A 49 -12.72 -1.71 -5.03
CA ILE A 49 -12.31 -2.48 -3.86
C ILE A 49 -11.12 -1.83 -3.17
N ASN A 50 -10.06 -1.48 -3.91
CA ASN A 50 -8.87 -0.87 -3.37
C ASN A 50 -9.16 0.50 -2.74
N ASN A 51 -10.02 1.32 -3.37
CA ASN A 51 -10.42 2.61 -2.82
C ASN A 51 -11.16 2.46 -1.49
N GLN A 52 -12.23 1.66 -1.45
CA GLN A 52 -13.03 1.46 -0.24
C GLN A 52 -12.21 0.86 0.91
N MET A 53 -11.38 -0.14 0.59
CA MET A 53 -10.51 -0.79 1.58
C MET A 53 -9.48 0.20 2.14
N THR A 54 -8.81 0.96 1.27
CA THR A 54 -7.83 1.98 1.68
C THR A 54 -8.48 3.01 2.59
N ASN A 55 -9.65 3.55 2.22
CA ASN A 55 -10.37 4.54 3.00
C ASN A 55 -10.74 4.00 4.39
N TYR A 56 -11.27 2.80 4.45
CA TYR A 56 -11.62 2.15 5.71
C TYR A 56 -10.39 1.96 6.61
N LEU A 57 -9.32 1.37 6.08
CA LEU A 57 -8.12 1.07 6.84
C LEU A 57 -7.38 2.34 7.28
N MET A 58 -7.28 3.36 6.43
CA MET A 58 -6.69 4.64 6.82
C MET A 58 -7.50 5.31 7.94
N GLY A 59 -8.84 5.24 7.89
CA GLY A 59 -9.67 5.72 8.97
C GLY A 59 -9.47 4.97 10.29
N GLN A 60 -9.18 3.66 10.27
CA GLN A 60 -8.82 2.91 11.47
C GLN A 60 -7.43 3.29 11.98
N LEU A 61 -6.46 3.48 11.09
CA LEU A 61 -5.11 3.90 11.44
C LEU A 61 -5.10 5.30 12.08
N GLU A 62 -5.91 6.24 11.59
CA GLU A 62 -6.04 7.56 12.22
C GLU A 62 -6.58 7.48 13.65
N LYS A 63 -7.55 6.59 13.91
CA LYS A 63 -8.03 6.31 15.27
C LYS A 63 -6.93 5.69 16.15
N ALA A 64 -6.01 4.96 15.57
CA ALA A 64 -4.83 4.41 16.25
C ALA A 64 -3.66 5.41 16.39
N GLY A 65 -3.84 6.66 15.94
CA GLY A 65 -2.85 7.74 16.07
C GLY A 65 -1.84 7.82 14.93
N VAL A 66 -2.04 7.12 13.81
CA VAL A 66 -1.21 7.23 12.61
C VAL A 66 -1.80 8.28 11.68
N PRO A 67 -1.13 9.41 11.43
CA PRO A 67 -1.64 10.43 10.52
C PRO A 67 -1.61 9.93 9.08
N THR A 68 -2.71 10.11 8.35
CA THR A 68 -2.84 9.71 6.95
C THR A 68 -3.22 10.88 6.04
N HIS A 69 -3.12 10.66 4.74
CA HIS A 69 -3.57 11.63 3.74
C HIS A 69 -5.09 11.58 3.48
N PHE A 70 -5.78 10.58 4.00
CA PHE A 70 -7.23 10.41 3.78
C PHE A 70 -8.02 11.62 4.31
N VAL A 71 -9.02 12.06 3.55
CA VAL A 71 -9.94 13.12 3.94
C VAL A 71 -11.39 12.65 3.82
N GLU A 72 -11.82 12.24 2.62
CA GLU A 72 -13.24 11.94 2.36
C GLU A 72 -13.38 11.01 1.15
N GLU A 73 -14.23 10.00 1.25
CA GLU A 73 -14.65 9.19 0.11
C GLU A 73 -15.69 9.93 -0.72
N LEU A 74 -15.44 10.11 -2.02
CA LEU A 74 -16.39 10.75 -2.94
C LEU A 74 -17.30 9.75 -3.65
N SER A 75 -16.75 8.58 -3.96
CA SER A 75 -17.46 7.50 -4.62
C SER A 75 -16.73 6.18 -4.37
N GLU A 76 -17.28 5.08 -4.86
CA GLU A 76 -16.63 3.77 -4.76
C GLU A 76 -15.19 3.75 -5.29
N ARG A 77 -14.84 4.66 -6.23
CA ARG A 77 -13.53 4.71 -6.91
C ARG A 77 -12.72 5.97 -6.63
N GLU A 78 -13.28 6.92 -5.91
CA GLU A 78 -12.66 8.24 -5.77
C GLU A 78 -12.64 8.72 -4.34
N THR A 79 -11.51 9.27 -3.95
CA THR A 79 -11.25 9.77 -2.61
C THR A 79 -10.54 11.11 -2.67
N VAL A 80 -10.95 12.04 -1.82
CA VAL A 80 -10.20 13.26 -1.52
C VAL A 80 -9.09 12.91 -0.54
N VAL A 81 -7.88 13.33 -0.85
CA VAL A 81 -6.73 13.17 0.04
C VAL A 81 -5.96 14.50 0.16
N LYS A 82 -5.24 14.66 1.25
CA LYS A 82 -4.27 15.76 1.41
C LYS A 82 -3.21 15.66 0.32
N LYS A 83 -2.91 16.79 -0.32
CA LYS A 83 -1.82 16.87 -1.28
C LYS A 83 -0.49 16.81 -0.56
N VAL A 84 0.33 15.85 -0.92
CA VAL A 84 1.66 15.63 -0.35
C VAL A 84 2.72 15.55 -1.43
N THR A 85 3.96 15.83 -1.07
CA THR A 85 5.13 15.44 -1.87
C THR A 85 5.55 14.05 -1.42
N ILE A 86 5.44 13.05 -2.29
CA ILE A 86 5.82 11.67 -1.95
C ILE A 86 7.32 11.61 -1.60
N VAL A 87 7.63 10.99 -0.48
CA VAL A 87 8.99 10.55 -0.17
C VAL A 87 9.32 9.44 -1.16
N PRO A 88 10.39 9.55 -1.97
CA PRO A 88 10.64 8.59 -3.06
C PRO A 88 11.19 7.26 -2.54
N LEU A 89 10.47 6.66 -1.60
CA LEU A 89 10.76 5.37 -0.97
C LEU A 89 9.50 4.51 -0.95
N GLU A 90 9.64 3.27 -1.35
CA GLU A 90 8.72 2.21 -0.94
C GLU A 90 9.22 1.63 0.38
N VAL A 91 8.33 1.53 1.36
CA VAL A 91 8.64 0.99 2.69
C VAL A 91 7.89 -0.33 2.86
N ILE A 92 8.62 -1.42 3.02
CA ILE A 92 8.04 -2.75 3.03
C ILE A 92 8.25 -3.36 4.42
N ILE A 93 7.15 -3.73 5.07
CA ILE A 93 7.17 -4.50 6.33
C ILE A 93 6.82 -5.94 6.02
N ARG A 94 7.59 -6.89 6.58
CA ARG A 94 7.32 -8.31 6.42
C ARG A 94 7.25 -9.01 7.78
N ASN A 95 6.17 -9.74 7.97
CA ASN A 95 5.93 -10.61 9.13
C ASN A 95 6.24 -12.08 8.82
N ILE A 96 6.14 -12.46 7.54
CA ILE A 96 6.28 -13.82 7.05
C ILE A 96 7.07 -13.77 5.74
N SER A 97 7.94 -14.75 5.50
CA SER A 97 8.70 -14.86 4.25
C SER A 97 7.78 -15.13 3.07
N ALA A 98 7.84 -14.27 2.04
CA ALA A 98 7.09 -14.44 0.80
C ALA A 98 7.72 -13.66 -0.37
N GLY A 99 7.32 -14.00 -1.57
CA GLY A 99 7.61 -13.26 -2.79
C GLY A 99 9.09 -12.96 -3.00
N SER A 100 9.44 -11.69 -3.21
CA SER A 100 10.83 -11.26 -3.49
C SER A 100 11.79 -11.52 -2.34
N PHE A 101 11.32 -11.52 -1.08
CA PHE A 101 12.15 -11.83 0.08
C PHE A 101 12.59 -13.30 0.03
N ALA A 102 11.63 -14.22 -0.09
CA ALA A 102 11.91 -15.66 -0.14
C ALA A 102 12.87 -15.99 -1.30
N LYS A 103 12.60 -15.42 -2.50
CA LYS A 103 13.45 -15.60 -3.68
C LYS A 103 14.85 -15.03 -3.49
N ARG A 104 14.98 -13.83 -2.94
CA ARG A 104 16.26 -13.11 -2.79
C ARG A 104 17.19 -13.79 -1.80
N TYR A 105 16.65 -14.30 -0.71
CA TYR A 105 17.45 -14.89 0.36
C TYR A 105 17.46 -16.42 0.33
N GLY A 106 16.80 -17.05 -0.65
CA GLY A 106 16.81 -18.51 -0.82
C GLY A 106 16.12 -19.24 0.33
N VAL A 107 15.11 -18.63 0.95
CA VAL A 107 14.34 -19.23 2.05
C VAL A 107 12.96 -19.65 1.57
N GLU A 108 12.37 -20.63 2.26
CA GLU A 108 11.00 -21.06 1.98
C GLU A 108 9.98 -19.95 2.22
N GLU A 109 8.87 -19.97 1.46
CA GLU A 109 7.73 -19.12 1.71
C GLU A 109 6.94 -19.63 2.93
N GLY A 110 6.48 -18.73 3.79
CA GLY A 110 5.65 -19.09 4.95
C GLY A 110 6.40 -19.14 6.29
N ILE A 111 7.70 -18.84 6.33
CA ILE A 111 8.44 -18.74 7.59
C ILE A 111 7.97 -17.48 8.34
N VAL A 112 7.40 -17.67 9.51
CA VAL A 112 7.01 -16.57 10.41
C VAL A 112 8.26 -16.02 11.09
N PHE A 113 8.43 -14.71 11.04
CA PHE A 113 9.59 -14.06 11.67
C PHE A 113 9.32 -13.79 13.15
N ASP A 114 10.35 -13.94 13.98
CA ASP A 114 10.29 -13.60 15.42
C ASP A 114 10.01 -12.11 15.63
N ALA A 115 10.51 -11.27 14.74
CA ALA A 115 10.24 -9.84 14.67
C ALA A 115 10.03 -9.41 13.22
N PRO A 116 9.14 -8.44 12.94
CA PRO A 116 8.94 -7.95 11.57
C PRO A 116 10.22 -7.30 11.03
N THR A 117 10.45 -7.48 9.73
CA THR A 117 11.54 -6.78 9.03
C THR A 117 11.03 -5.51 8.36
N ILE A 118 11.94 -4.56 8.12
CA ILE A 118 11.69 -3.37 7.31
C ILE A 118 12.69 -3.31 6.17
N GLU A 119 12.19 -3.08 4.96
CA GLU A 119 12.98 -2.86 3.76
C GLU A 119 12.63 -1.51 3.14
N PHE A 120 13.60 -0.89 2.45
CA PHE A 120 13.38 0.30 1.63
C PHE A 120 13.71 -0.03 0.18
N SER A 121 12.88 0.44 -0.75
CA SER A 121 13.24 0.53 -2.17
C SER A 121 13.21 1.99 -2.61
N TYR A 122 14.16 2.36 -3.46
CA TYR A 122 14.13 3.68 -4.10
C TYR A 122 13.02 3.66 -5.16
N LYS A 123 11.97 4.45 -4.93
CA LYS A 123 10.83 4.59 -5.87
C LYS A 123 11.28 5.32 -7.13
N ASN A 124 11.70 4.55 -8.11
CA ASN A 124 12.17 5.03 -9.40
C ASN A 124 11.95 3.96 -10.46
N ASP A 125 10.93 4.14 -11.28
CA ASP A 125 10.52 3.18 -12.32
C ASP A 125 11.66 2.90 -13.31
N ASP A 126 12.49 3.89 -13.67
CA ASP A 126 13.61 3.74 -14.61
C ASP A 126 14.73 2.84 -14.04
N LEU A 127 14.81 2.76 -12.72
CA LEU A 127 15.79 1.91 -12.01
C LEU A 127 15.15 0.62 -11.47
N HIS A 128 13.89 0.33 -11.79
CA HIS A 128 13.15 -0.85 -11.32
C HIS A 128 13.04 -0.96 -9.79
N ASP A 129 12.84 0.19 -9.12
CA ASP A 129 12.65 0.31 -7.68
C ASP A 129 13.67 -0.50 -6.85
N PRO A 130 14.98 -0.21 -6.99
CA PRO A 130 16.02 -1.02 -6.38
C PRO A 130 15.94 -1.02 -4.86
N LEU A 131 16.19 -2.20 -4.26
CA LEU A 131 16.29 -2.32 -2.81
C LEU A 131 17.51 -1.55 -2.31
N ILE A 132 17.29 -0.71 -1.30
CA ILE A 132 18.32 0.11 -0.66
C ILE A 132 18.22 -0.01 0.87
N ASN A 133 19.20 0.49 1.60
CA ASN A 133 19.11 0.67 3.03
C ASN A 133 18.93 2.15 3.42
N ALA A 134 18.69 2.40 4.70
CA ALA A 134 18.48 3.77 5.22
C ALA A 134 19.65 4.72 4.89
N TYR A 135 20.89 4.23 4.95
CA TYR A 135 22.08 5.06 4.65
C TYR A 135 22.16 5.43 3.17
N HIS A 136 21.75 4.53 2.27
CA HIS A 136 21.62 4.85 0.85
C HIS A 136 20.55 5.93 0.63
N ALA A 137 19.40 5.82 1.28
CA ALA A 137 18.33 6.81 1.17
C ALA A 137 18.79 8.22 1.60
N ILE A 138 19.54 8.28 2.69
CA ILE A 138 20.13 9.54 3.20
C ILE A 138 21.21 10.07 2.24
N ALA A 139 22.13 9.23 1.80
CA ALA A 139 23.22 9.61 0.90
C ALA A 139 22.70 10.13 -0.45
N LEU A 140 21.62 9.53 -0.96
CA LEU A 140 20.94 9.95 -2.20
C LEU A 140 19.98 11.13 -1.98
N LYS A 141 19.88 11.66 -0.74
CA LYS A 141 18.98 12.76 -0.36
C LYS A 141 17.50 12.50 -0.67
N LEU A 142 17.08 11.26 -0.59
CA LEU A 142 15.69 10.86 -0.76
C LEU A 142 14.86 11.19 0.49
N ALA A 143 15.50 11.07 1.67
CA ALA A 143 14.95 11.43 2.96
C ALA A 143 16.06 11.86 3.92
N THR A 144 15.72 12.66 4.93
CA THR A 144 16.65 13.01 6.03
C THR A 144 16.73 11.87 7.05
N PRO A 145 17.76 11.84 7.94
CA PRO A 145 17.82 10.88 9.02
C PRO A 145 16.57 10.89 9.92
N GLU A 146 16.05 12.08 10.22
CA GLU A 146 14.86 12.28 11.06
C GLU A 146 13.60 11.75 10.38
N GLU A 147 13.47 11.97 9.07
CA GLU A 147 12.38 11.42 8.27
C GLU A 147 12.43 9.88 8.24
N ILE A 148 13.62 9.30 8.04
CA ILE A 148 13.79 7.84 8.08
C ILE A 148 13.34 7.26 9.42
N GLU A 149 13.73 7.84 10.54
CA GLU A 149 13.31 7.36 11.87
C GLU A 149 11.81 7.54 12.09
N THR A 150 11.23 8.64 11.63
CA THR A 150 9.78 8.87 11.68
C THR A 150 9.03 7.83 10.84
N ILE A 151 9.47 7.58 9.62
CA ILE A 151 8.90 6.57 8.70
C ILE A 151 8.97 5.18 9.33
N LYS A 152 10.13 4.77 9.87
CA LYS A 152 10.29 3.47 10.54
C LYS A 152 9.32 3.29 11.69
N LYS A 153 9.27 4.28 12.59
CA LYS A 153 8.36 4.26 13.75
C LYS A 153 6.91 4.14 13.31
N MET A 154 6.51 4.93 12.31
CA MET A 154 5.15 4.92 11.78
C MET A 154 4.83 3.60 11.06
N ALA A 155 5.75 3.06 10.25
CA ALA A 155 5.56 1.80 9.55
C ALA A 155 5.35 0.61 10.50
N PHE A 156 6.09 0.54 11.61
CA PHE A 156 5.86 -0.49 12.62
C PHE A 156 4.55 -0.29 13.37
N ALA A 157 4.16 0.95 13.71
CA ALA A 157 2.85 1.22 14.30
C ALA A 157 1.69 0.82 13.37
N VAL A 158 1.82 1.09 12.06
CA VAL A 158 0.89 0.59 11.04
C VAL A 158 0.84 -0.92 11.02
N ASN A 159 2.00 -1.60 11.08
CA ASN A 159 2.06 -3.06 11.10
C ASN A 159 1.31 -3.65 12.29
N ASP A 160 1.52 -3.12 13.47
CA ASP A 160 0.87 -3.63 14.69
C ASP A 160 -0.65 -3.48 14.60
N ALA A 161 -1.13 -2.29 14.21
CA ALA A 161 -2.56 -2.03 14.04
C ALA A 161 -3.19 -2.91 12.93
N LEU A 162 -2.51 -3.07 11.80
CA LEU A 162 -3.00 -3.89 10.70
C LEU A 162 -2.97 -5.39 11.03
N LYS A 163 -1.96 -5.88 11.74
CA LYS A 163 -1.91 -7.29 12.19
C LYS A 163 -3.10 -7.62 13.08
N GLU A 164 -3.40 -6.77 14.05
CA GLU A 164 -4.55 -6.93 14.93
C GLU A 164 -5.85 -6.92 14.14
N PHE A 165 -6.03 -5.92 13.28
CA PHE A 165 -7.22 -5.82 12.44
C PHE A 165 -7.42 -7.04 11.54
N TRP A 166 -6.40 -7.42 10.75
CA TRP A 166 -6.50 -8.55 9.83
C TRP A 166 -6.76 -9.87 10.54
N SER A 167 -6.11 -10.09 11.69
CA SER A 167 -6.37 -11.26 12.54
C SER A 167 -7.83 -11.33 12.99
N SER A 168 -8.43 -10.20 13.35
CA SER A 168 -9.82 -10.12 13.80
C SER A 168 -10.84 -10.54 12.72
N VAL A 169 -10.48 -10.42 11.46
CA VAL A 169 -11.32 -10.80 10.30
C VAL A 169 -10.86 -12.09 9.62
N GLY A 170 -10.03 -12.89 10.29
CA GLY A 170 -9.58 -14.20 9.82
C GLY A 170 -8.61 -14.15 8.64
N VAL A 171 -7.80 -13.09 8.58
CA VAL A 171 -6.76 -12.91 7.56
C VAL A 171 -5.39 -12.78 8.22
N THR A 172 -4.38 -13.40 7.64
CA THR A 172 -2.98 -13.28 8.04
C THR A 172 -2.29 -12.22 7.17
N LEU A 173 -1.79 -11.16 7.80
CA LEU A 173 -0.97 -10.14 7.15
C LEU A 173 0.46 -10.65 7.00
N VAL A 174 0.85 -10.99 5.79
CA VAL A 174 2.17 -11.56 5.46
C VAL A 174 3.22 -10.45 5.34
N ASP A 175 3.00 -9.56 4.41
CA ASP A 175 3.81 -8.37 4.17
C ASP A 175 2.98 -7.28 3.48
N PHE A 176 3.49 -6.07 3.48
CA PHE A 176 2.84 -4.97 2.77
C PHE A 176 3.84 -3.84 2.48
N LYS A 177 3.51 -3.07 1.46
CA LYS A 177 4.22 -1.86 1.04
C LYS A 177 3.46 -0.62 1.50
N LEU A 178 4.17 0.36 2.03
CA LEU A 178 3.68 1.69 2.37
C LEU A 178 4.45 2.75 1.58
N GLU A 179 3.79 3.86 1.32
CA GLU A 179 4.41 5.09 0.85
C GLU A 179 4.05 6.24 1.80
N PHE A 180 4.99 7.15 1.99
CA PHE A 180 4.82 8.30 2.86
C PHE A 180 4.94 9.59 2.06
N GLY A 181 4.29 10.64 2.53
CA GLY A 181 4.33 11.95 1.92
C GLY A 181 4.67 13.04 2.91
N ARG A 182 5.27 14.12 2.40
CA ARG A 182 5.52 15.35 3.14
C ARG A 182 4.38 16.33 2.90
N LEU A 183 3.79 16.84 3.96
CA LEU A 183 2.95 18.03 3.91
C LEU A 183 3.80 19.30 3.65
N PRO A 184 3.18 20.43 3.29
CA PRO A 184 3.93 21.68 3.05
C PRO A 184 4.76 22.19 4.24
N ASP A 185 4.39 21.80 5.46
CA ASP A 185 5.13 22.12 6.69
C ASP A 185 6.26 21.12 7.02
N GLY A 186 6.47 20.11 6.16
CA GLY A 186 7.46 19.05 6.35
C GLY A 186 6.98 17.85 7.15
N THR A 187 5.76 17.87 7.68
CA THR A 187 5.20 16.74 8.43
C THR A 187 5.08 15.50 7.53
N ILE A 188 5.59 14.37 8.00
CA ILE A 188 5.45 13.08 7.34
C ILE A 188 4.13 12.44 7.72
N ILE A 189 3.37 11.99 6.72
CA ILE A 189 2.11 11.25 6.90
C ILE A 189 2.08 10.01 5.99
N LEU A 190 1.26 9.04 6.35
CA LEU A 190 1.01 7.88 5.50
C LEU A 190 0.18 8.30 4.28
N ALA A 191 0.61 7.85 3.11
CA ALA A 191 -0.01 8.15 1.83
C ALA A 191 -0.26 6.86 1.01
N ASP A 192 -0.51 7.01 -0.28
CA ASP A 192 -0.78 5.94 -1.26
C ASP A 192 -2.00 5.08 -0.88
N GLU A 193 -1.87 3.78 -0.76
CA GLU A 193 -2.96 2.85 -0.49
C GLU A 193 -2.55 1.71 0.45
N ILE A 194 -3.56 1.09 1.08
CA ILE A 194 -3.47 -0.20 1.75
C ILE A 194 -4.56 -1.09 1.17
N SER A 195 -4.14 -2.05 0.35
CA SER A 195 -5.06 -2.84 -0.46
C SER A 195 -4.47 -4.21 -0.80
N PRO A 196 -5.23 -5.14 -1.41
CA PRO A 196 -4.69 -6.40 -1.92
C PRO A 196 -3.61 -6.22 -3.00
N ASP A 197 -3.46 -5.02 -3.58
CA ASP A 197 -2.39 -4.69 -4.51
C ASP A 197 -1.05 -4.45 -3.80
N THR A 198 -1.09 -3.92 -2.59
CA THR A 198 0.10 -3.52 -1.82
C THR A 198 0.39 -4.42 -0.63
N ALA A 199 -0.50 -5.35 -0.29
CA ALA A 199 -0.34 -6.30 0.81
C ALA A 199 -0.49 -7.74 0.33
N ARG A 200 0.23 -8.67 0.98
CA ARG A 200 -0.05 -10.10 0.92
C ARG A 200 -0.93 -10.50 2.08
N LEU A 201 -2.08 -11.03 1.75
CA LEU A 201 -3.17 -11.37 2.64
C LEU A 201 -3.53 -12.84 2.43
N TRP A 202 -3.33 -13.66 3.46
CA TRP A 202 -3.68 -15.08 3.38
C TRP A 202 -4.85 -15.40 4.30
N ASP A 203 -5.76 -16.26 3.86
CA ASP A 203 -6.78 -16.79 4.75
C ASP A 203 -6.12 -17.52 5.92
N SER A 204 -6.48 -17.16 7.15
CA SER A 204 -5.80 -17.68 8.36
C SER A 204 -6.02 -19.17 8.61
N LYS A 205 -7.06 -19.77 8.01
CA LYS A 205 -7.40 -21.19 8.20
C LYS A 205 -6.84 -22.05 7.06
N THR A 206 -6.94 -21.56 5.83
CA THR A 206 -6.62 -22.35 4.63
C THR A 206 -5.25 -22.01 4.03
N GLY A 207 -4.70 -20.83 4.35
CA GLY A 207 -3.49 -20.29 3.71
C GLY A 207 -3.74 -19.80 2.28
N GLU A 208 -4.99 -19.75 1.84
CA GLU A 208 -5.35 -19.28 0.50
C GLU A 208 -4.97 -17.81 0.33
N LYS A 209 -4.41 -17.48 -0.84
CA LYS A 209 -4.01 -16.11 -1.16
C LYS A 209 -5.24 -15.28 -1.54
N LEU A 210 -5.43 -14.16 -0.84
CA LEU A 210 -6.55 -13.25 -1.03
C LEU A 210 -6.11 -11.88 -1.60
N ASP A 211 -5.01 -11.87 -2.32
CA ASP A 211 -4.31 -10.68 -2.78
C ASP A 211 -3.84 -10.81 -4.23
N LYS A 212 -3.06 -9.83 -4.69
CA LYS A 212 -2.54 -9.74 -6.06
C LYS A 212 -1.62 -10.91 -6.46
N ASP A 213 -1.14 -11.73 -5.54
CA ASP A 213 -0.37 -12.92 -5.90
C ASP A 213 -1.20 -13.91 -6.72
N ARG A 214 -2.53 -13.90 -6.63
CA ARG A 214 -3.39 -14.67 -7.54
C ARG A 214 -3.21 -14.23 -8.99
N PHE A 215 -3.12 -12.93 -9.24
CA PHE A 215 -2.82 -12.38 -10.58
C PHE A 215 -1.37 -12.64 -10.98
N ARG A 216 -0.41 -12.41 -10.07
CA ARG A 216 1.03 -12.63 -10.35
C ARG A 216 1.34 -14.06 -10.75
N ARG A 217 0.69 -15.05 -10.12
CA ARG A 217 0.99 -16.49 -10.21
C ARG A 217 -0.03 -17.27 -11.04
N ASP A 218 -0.97 -16.61 -11.71
CA ASP A 218 -2.05 -17.23 -12.51
C ASP A 218 -2.88 -18.26 -11.74
N LEU A 219 -3.22 -17.96 -10.48
CA LEU A 219 -3.98 -18.87 -9.61
C LEU A 219 -5.49 -18.85 -9.89
N GLY A 220 -5.98 -17.91 -10.71
CA GLY A 220 -7.41 -17.70 -10.97
C GLY A 220 -8.17 -17.08 -9.79
N GLY A 221 -9.46 -16.77 -9.98
CA GLY A 221 -10.35 -16.26 -8.95
C GLY A 221 -9.87 -14.97 -8.27
N VAL A 222 -9.22 -14.08 -9.03
CA VAL A 222 -8.64 -12.83 -8.48
C VAL A 222 -9.74 -11.90 -7.99
N GLU A 223 -10.77 -11.70 -8.81
CA GLU A 223 -11.92 -10.86 -8.49
C GLU A 223 -12.65 -11.36 -7.24
N ASP A 224 -12.90 -12.66 -7.16
CA ASP A 224 -13.57 -13.28 -6.00
C ASP A 224 -12.76 -13.10 -4.72
N ALA A 225 -11.43 -13.26 -4.78
CA ALA A 225 -10.54 -13.05 -3.65
C ALA A 225 -10.56 -11.59 -3.16
N TYR A 226 -10.55 -10.62 -4.08
CA TYR A 226 -10.65 -9.18 -3.74
C TYR A 226 -12.00 -8.85 -3.11
N GLN A 227 -13.10 -9.39 -3.64
CA GLN A 227 -14.43 -9.23 -3.07
C GLN A 227 -14.53 -9.84 -1.66
N GLU A 228 -13.98 -11.04 -1.46
CA GLU A 228 -13.97 -11.71 -0.16
C GLU A 228 -13.19 -10.88 0.89
N VAL A 229 -12.03 -10.35 0.54
CA VAL A 229 -11.27 -9.50 1.46
C VAL A 229 -12.05 -8.22 1.79
N LEU A 230 -12.64 -7.55 0.80
CA LEU A 230 -13.46 -6.36 1.04
C LEU A 230 -14.65 -6.67 1.95
N ARG A 231 -15.35 -7.80 1.70
CA ARG A 231 -16.46 -8.27 2.54
C ARG A 231 -16.02 -8.44 4.00
N ARG A 232 -14.85 -9.04 4.24
CA ARG A 232 -14.31 -9.21 5.59
C ARG A 232 -13.96 -7.87 6.24
N VAL A 233 -13.35 -6.96 5.50
CA VAL A 233 -12.97 -5.63 5.99
C VAL A 233 -14.20 -4.83 6.41
N LEU A 234 -15.25 -4.85 5.61
CA LEU A 234 -16.47 -4.07 5.88
C LEU A 234 -17.45 -4.78 6.83
N GLY A 235 -17.20 -6.03 7.22
CA GLY A 235 -18.08 -6.81 8.10
C GLY A 235 -19.41 -7.19 7.47
N LYS A 236 -19.45 -7.33 6.16
CA LYS A 236 -20.70 -7.62 5.38
C LYS A 236 -20.75 -9.05 4.90
#